data_c9299688878a25bf759f4b3dfa1422f4
#
_entry.id   c9299688878a25bf759f4b3dfa1422f4
#
_cell.length_a   1.000
_cell.length_b   1.000
_cell.length_c   1.000
_cell.angle_alpha   90.00
_cell.angle_beta   90.00
_cell.angle_gamma   90.00
#
_symmetry.space_group_name_H-M   'P 1'
#
loop_
_entity.id
_entity.type
_entity.pdbx_description
1 polymer ?
#
loop_
_entity_poly.entity_id
_entity_poly.type
_entity_poly.pdbx_seq_one_letter_code
_entity_poly.pdbx_strand_id
1 'polypeptide(L)'
;MRCAMLVEEHAAFRQAVAYLLARDLEVALVEEASTVAEARAKALENPGVIDVVVSELSLPDGDATDFLVALREAEADVPVLVLTFRKDRPSHERALELGAERVMSKDAPVGEILAAIRGFGDLEDD
;
A
#
# COMPACT_ATOMS: atom_id res chain seq x y z
N MET A 1 8.02 5.39 15.63
CA MET A 1 8.38 5.38 14.20
C MET A 1 7.30 4.67 13.38
N ARG A 2 7.01 5.21 12.23
CA ARG A 2 6.03 4.60 11.33
C ARG A 2 6.73 3.73 10.33
N CYS A 3 6.13 2.61 10.00
CA CYS A 3 6.72 1.61 9.12
C CYS A 3 5.79 1.27 7.97
N ALA A 4 6.34 1.16 6.77
CA ALA A 4 5.57 0.92 5.57
C ALA A 4 5.94 -0.39 4.90
N MET A 5 4.96 -0.99 4.23
CA MET A 5 5.18 -2.09 3.31
C MET A 5 4.81 -1.60 1.92
N LEU A 6 5.70 -1.83 0.96
CA LEU A 6 5.47 -1.44 -0.43
C LEU A 6 5.34 -2.69 -1.29
N VAL A 7 4.22 -2.79 -2.01
CA VAL A 7 3.93 -3.92 -2.89
C VAL A 7 3.92 -3.40 -4.32
N GLU A 8 5.00 -3.67 -5.05
CA GLU A 8 5.22 -3.10 -6.37
C GLU A 8 6.33 -3.86 -7.06
N GLU A 9 6.08 -4.33 -8.29
CA GLU A 9 7.12 -5.08 -8.99
C GLU A 9 8.22 -4.19 -9.60
N HIS A 10 7.90 -2.95 -9.92
CA HIS A 10 8.89 -2.05 -10.52
C HIS A 10 9.77 -1.43 -9.43
N ALA A 11 11.01 -1.91 -9.35
CA ALA A 11 11.91 -1.50 -8.29
C ALA A 11 12.14 0.01 -8.24
N ALA A 12 12.26 0.66 -9.40
CA ALA A 12 12.52 2.09 -9.44
C ALA A 12 11.36 2.88 -8.82
N PHE A 13 10.12 2.51 -9.15
CA PHE A 13 8.96 3.19 -8.59
C PHE A 13 8.86 2.92 -7.09
N ARG A 14 9.08 1.67 -6.70
CA ARG A 14 9.04 1.28 -5.29
C ARG A 14 10.06 2.08 -4.47
N GLN A 15 11.28 2.20 -4.99
CA GLN A 15 12.34 2.94 -4.30
C GLN A 15 12.03 4.43 -4.21
N ALA A 16 11.42 4.99 -5.26
CA ALA A 16 11.04 6.40 -5.25
C ALA A 16 9.99 6.67 -4.17
N VAL A 17 9.01 5.80 -4.05
CA VAL A 17 7.97 5.96 -3.03
C VAL A 17 8.59 5.82 -1.63
N ALA A 18 9.46 4.83 -1.44
CA ALA A 18 10.12 4.63 -0.16
C ALA A 18 10.92 5.87 0.26
N TYR A 19 11.63 6.46 -0.70
CA TYR A 19 12.42 7.66 -0.45
C TYR A 19 11.52 8.82 0.00
N LEU A 20 10.42 9.03 -0.70
CA LEU A 20 9.50 10.12 -0.38
C LEU A 20 8.84 9.94 0.98
N LEU A 21 8.47 8.70 1.31
CA LEU A 21 7.87 8.41 2.60
C LEU A 21 8.86 8.71 3.74
N ALA A 22 10.10 8.30 3.58
CA ALA A 22 11.11 8.53 4.58
C ALA A 22 11.41 10.02 4.75
N ARG A 23 11.57 10.72 3.62
CA ARG A 23 11.95 12.13 3.66
C ARG A 23 10.82 13.04 4.14
N ASP A 24 9.62 12.83 3.62
CA ASP A 24 8.53 13.78 3.83
C ASP A 24 7.57 13.41 4.95
N LEU A 25 7.47 12.13 5.29
CA LEU A 25 6.53 11.67 6.31
C LEU A 25 7.21 10.93 7.46
N GLU A 26 8.53 10.77 7.40
CA GLU A 26 9.28 10.03 8.41
C GLU A 26 8.78 8.60 8.56
N VAL A 27 8.37 8.00 7.45
CA VAL A 27 7.89 6.62 7.42
C VAL A 27 9.00 5.74 6.85
N ALA A 28 9.45 4.78 7.63
CA ALA A 28 10.53 3.88 7.22
C ALA A 28 9.98 2.73 6.40
N LEU A 29 10.73 2.31 5.39
CA LEU A 29 10.41 1.11 4.65
C LEU A 29 10.86 -0.09 5.46
N VAL A 30 9.94 -1.03 5.71
CA VAL A 30 10.26 -2.22 6.49
C VAL A 30 10.17 -3.46 5.61
N GLU A 31 9.17 -3.52 4.74
CA GLU A 31 8.98 -4.68 3.88
C GLU A 31 8.71 -4.28 2.45
N GLU A 32 9.20 -5.10 1.52
CA GLU A 32 8.94 -4.93 0.10
C GLU A 32 8.44 -6.23 -0.46
N ALA A 33 7.51 -6.15 -1.40
CA ALA A 33 7.00 -7.32 -2.09
C ALA A 33 6.79 -6.98 -3.56
N SER A 34 7.07 -7.94 -4.43
CA SER A 34 6.90 -7.79 -5.89
C SER A 34 5.72 -8.58 -6.41
N THR A 35 5.13 -9.44 -5.58
CA THR A 35 4.03 -10.32 -5.99
C THR A 35 2.98 -10.38 -4.91
N VAL A 36 1.80 -10.87 -5.29
CA VAL A 36 0.71 -11.08 -4.33
C VAL A 36 1.14 -12.08 -3.26
N ALA A 37 1.80 -13.17 -3.68
CA ALA A 37 2.22 -14.20 -2.74
C ALA A 37 3.20 -13.65 -1.69
N GLU A 38 4.17 -12.85 -2.13
CA GLU A 38 5.10 -12.25 -1.19
C GLU A 38 4.40 -11.29 -0.24
N ALA A 39 3.47 -10.48 -0.78
CA ALA A 39 2.76 -9.51 0.02
C ALA A 39 1.98 -10.19 1.13
N ARG A 40 1.28 -11.28 0.79
CA ARG A 40 0.51 -12.03 1.78
C ARG A 40 1.40 -12.60 2.87
N ALA A 41 2.50 -13.24 2.46
CA ALA A 41 3.41 -13.86 3.42
C ALA A 41 4.00 -12.84 4.38
N LYS A 42 4.50 -11.74 3.84
CA LYS A 42 5.19 -10.74 4.67
C LYS A 42 4.24 -9.96 5.57
N ALA A 43 3.05 -9.64 5.08
CA ALA A 43 2.09 -8.87 5.86
C ALA A 43 1.58 -9.67 7.06
N LEU A 44 1.46 -10.98 6.92
CA LEU A 44 0.91 -11.82 7.98
C LEU A 44 1.98 -12.37 8.93
N GLU A 45 3.24 -12.19 8.59
CA GLU A 45 4.35 -12.68 9.38
C GLU A 45 4.53 -11.91 10.69
N ASN A 46 4.39 -10.59 10.61
CA ASN A 46 4.60 -9.73 11.78
C ASN A 46 3.46 -8.71 11.89
N PRO A 47 2.29 -9.16 12.33
CA PRO A 47 1.15 -8.25 12.45
C PRO A 47 1.46 -7.15 13.48
N GLY A 48 1.07 -5.94 13.15
CA GLY A 48 1.28 -4.81 14.04
C GLY A 48 2.58 -4.05 13.83
N VAL A 49 3.49 -4.59 13.03
CA VAL A 49 4.73 -3.90 12.71
C VAL A 49 4.53 -2.87 11.60
N ILE A 50 3.64 -3.18 10.66
CA ILE A 50 3.42 -2.33 9.51
C ILE A 50 2.28 -1.36 9.78
N ASP A 51 2.54 -0.08 9.57
CA ASP A 51 1.57 0.98 9.87
C ASP A 51 0.82 1.45 8.62
N VAL A 52 1.38 1.22 7.44
CA VAL A 52 0.72 1.59 6.19
C VAL A 52 1.22 0.69 5.08
N VAL A 53 0.31 0.34 4.15
CA VAL A 53 0.65 -0.43 2.96
C VAL A 53 0.37 0.44 1.74
N VAL A 54 1.33 0.51 0.81
CA VAL A 54 1.12 1.12 -0.50
C VAL A 54 1.28 0.00 -1.51
N SER A 55 0.23 -0.28 -2.27
CA SER A 55 0.22 -1.43 -3.16
C SER A 55 -0.24 -1.10 -4.57
N GLU A 56 0.45 -1.66 -5.55
CA GLU A 56 -0.04 -1.69 -6.92
C GLU A 56 -1.21 -2.68 -6.99
N LEU A 57 -2.15 -2.46 -7.89
CA LEU A 57 -3.29 -3.34 -8.07
C LEU A 57 -2.95 -4.53 -8.97
N SER A 58 -2.19 -4.29 -10.04
CA SER A 58 -1.81 -5.33 -10.99
C SER A 58 -0.40 -5.82 -10.71
N LEU A 59 -0.26 -7.08 -10.35
CA LEU A 59 1.02 -7.67 -9.99
C LEU A 59 1.27 -8.88 -10.90
N PRO A 60 2.52 -9.37 -10.98
CA PRO A 60 2.84 -10.45 -11.92
C PRO A 60 2.00 -11.72 -11.74
N ASP A 61 1.62 -12.02 -10.52
CA ASP A 61 0.88 -13.24 -10.22
C ASP A 61 -0.62 -13.01 -9.98
N GLY A 62 -1.12 -11.80 -10.26
CA GLY A 62 -2.55 -11.54 -10.15
C GLY A 62 -2.86 -10.17 -9.60
N ASP A 63 -4.09 -9.98 -9.19
CA ASP A 63 -4.52 -8.71 -8.63
C ASP A 63 -4.26 -8.67 -7.13
N ALA A 64 -3.97 -7.49 -6.62
CA ALA A 64 -3.77 -7.29 -5.20
C ALA A 64 -5.02 -7.54 -4.36
N THR A 65 -6.16 -7.80 -5.00
CA THR A 65 -7.40 -8.11 -4.28
C THR A 65 -7.23 -9.33 -3.37
N ASP A 66 -6.45 -10.34 -3.79
CA ASP A 66 -6.20 -11.49 -2.92
C ASP A 66 -5.46 -11.10 -1.66
N PHE A 67 -4.54 -10.16 -1.79
CA PHE A 67 -3.79 -9.64 -0.65
C PHE A 67 -4.72 -8.85 0.29
N LEU A 68 -5.61 -8.04 -0.28
CA LEU A 68 -6.57 -7.28 0.53
C LEU A 68 -7.50 -8.21 1.30
N VAL A 69 -7.95 -9.29 0.66
CA VAL A 69 -8.79 -10.29 1.31
C VAL A 69 -8.03 -10.93 2.47
N ALA A 70 -6.76 -11.27 2.25
CA ALA A 70 -5.94 -11.90 3.28
C ALA A 70 -5.77 -10.99 4.51
N LEU A 71 -5.56 -9.69 4.28
CA LEU A 71 -5.45 -8.73 5.38
C LEU A 71 -6.75 -8.67 6.18
N ARG A 72 -7.88 -8.66 5.48
CA ARG A 72 -9.18 -8.59 6.12
C ARG A 72 -9.47 -9.83 6.93
N GLU A 73 -9.16 -11.01 6.38
CA GLU A 73 -9.38 -12.27 7.07
C GLU A 73 -8.50 -12.39 8.32
N ALA A 74 -7.33 -11.79 8.28
CA ALA A 74 -6.42 -11.79 9.41
C ALA A 74 -6.76 -10.69 10.42
N GLU A 75 -7.80 -9.91 10.13
CA GLU A 75 -8.20 -8.77 10.97
C GLU A 75 -7.06 -7.79 11.17
N ALA A 76 -6.22 -7.67 10.14
CA ALA A 76 -5.10 -6.73 10.16
C ALA A 76 -5.65 -5.33 9.82
N ASP A 77 -5.69 -4.48 10.82
CA ASP A 77 -6.27 -3.15 10.69
C ASP A 77 -5.20 -2.16 10.27
N VAL A 78 -4.74 -2.31 9.03
CA VAL A 78 -3.71 -1.44 8.48
C VAL A 78 -4.27 -0.74 7.24
N PRO A 79 -4.12 0.60 7.14
CA PRO A 79 -4.60 1.30 5.95
C PRO A 79 -3.79 0.94 4.73
N VAL A 80 -4.49 0.74 3.61
CA VAL A 80 -3.88 0.41 2.33
C VAL A 80 -4.22 1.49 1.31
N LEU A 81 -3.19 2.09 0.73
CA LEU A 81 -3.34 2.96 -0.42
C LEU A 81 -2.98 2.15 -1.66
N VAL A 82 -3.89 2.08 -2.61
CA VAL A 82 -3.61 1.44 -3.90
C VAL A 82 -3.15 2.51 -4.87
N LEU A 83 -1.97 2.32 -5.46
CA LEU A 83 -1.43 3.19 -6.51
C LEU A 83 -1.32 2.37 -7.78
N THR A 84 -2.02 2.78 -8.84
CA THR A 84 -2.08 1.99 -10.05
C THR A 84 -2.29 2.87 -11.28
N PHE A 85 -1.86 2.37 -12.44
CA PHE A 85 -2.20 3.02 -13.72
C PHE A 85 -3.54 2.53 -14.26
N ARG A 86 -4.13 1.49 -13.67
CA ARG A 86 -5.43 1.00 -14.13
C ARG A 86 -6.48 2.05 -13.88
N LYS A 87 -7.30 2.31 -14.90
CA LYS A 87 -8.31 3.36 -14.84
C LYS A 87 -9.73 2.82 -14.78
N ASP A 88 -9.91 1.51 -14.92
CA ASP A 88 -11.24 0.95 -14.96
C ASP A 88 -11.92 1.02 -13.59
N ARG A 89 -13.10 1.59 -13.60
CA ARG A 89 -13.86 1.81 -12.38
C ARG A 89 -14.16 0.53 -11.58
N PRO A 90 -14.53 -0.58 -12.26
CA PRO A 90 -14.83 -1.81 -11.51
C PRO A 90 -13.66 -2.28 -10.63
N SER A 91 -12.43 -2.18 -11.13
CA SER A 91 -11.26 -2.59 -10.35
C SER A 91 -11.06 -1.70 -9.14
N HIS A 92 -11.26 -0.39 -9.31
CA HIS A 92 -11.13 0.57 -8.22
C HIS A 92 -12.19 0.31 -7.16
N GLU A 93 -13.43 0.10 -7.58
CA GLU A 93 -14.52 -0.14 -6.66
C GLU A 93 -14.32 -1.43 -5.89
N ARG A 94 -13.82 -2.46 -6.57
CA ARG A 94 -13.56 -3.72 -5.90
C ARG A 94 -12.47 -3.59 -4.83
N ALA A 95 -11.42 -2.86 -5.14
CA ALA A 95 -10.35 -2.66 -4.15
C ALA A 95 -10.89 -1.95 -2.92
N LEU A 96 -11.71 -0.93 -3.12
CA LEU A 96 -12.33 -0.20 -2.01
C LEU A 96 -13.26 -1.10 -1.20
N GLU A 97 -14.05 -1.93 -1.87
CA GLU A 97 -14.95 -2.87 -1.19
C GLU A 97 -14.18 -3.87 -0.33
N LEU A 98 -12.98 -4.24 -0.78
CA LEU A 98 -12.16 -5.22 -0.07
C LEU A 98 -11.27 -4.59 1.00
N GLY A 99 -11.41 -3.28 1.22
CA GLY A 99 -10.76 -2.66 2.36
C GLY A 99 -9.67 -1.64 2.07
N ALA A 100 -9.38 -1.36 0.79
CA ALA A 100 -8.43 -0.29 0.50
C ALA A 100 -9.02 1.03 0.98
N GLU A 101 -8.21 1.85 1.64
CA GLU A 101 -8.66 3.15 2.10
C GLU A 101 -8.87 4.09 0.92
N ARG A 102 -8.03 3.94 -0.10
CA ARG A 102 -8.09 4.83 -1.25
C ARG A 102 -7.40 4.20 -2.44
N VAL A 103 -7.87 4.54 -3.64
CA VAL A 103 -7.22 4.13 -4.89
C VAL A 103 -6.84 5.40 -5.63
N MET A 104 -5.56 5.52 -5.99
CA MET A 104 -5.06 6.70 -6.70
C MET A 104 -4.27 6.28 -7.92
N SER A 105 -4.18 7.17 -8.88
CA SER A 105 -3.35 6.95 -10.06
C SER A 105 -1.88 7.18 -9.72
N LYS A 106 -1.01 6.38 -10.33
CA LYS A 106 0.43 6.64 -10.25
C LYS A 106 0.82 7.97 -10.90
N ASP A 107 -0.09 8.53 -11.70
CA ASP A 107 0.10 9.84 -12.31
C ASP A 107 -0.29 11.00 -11.41
N ALA A 108 -0.89 10.73 -10.28
CA ALA A 108 -1.31 11.80 -9.39
C ALA A 108 -0.10 12.59 -8.90
N PRO A 109 -0.25 13.88 -8.67
CA PRO A 109 0.85 14.69 -8.14
C PRO A 109 1.36 14.09 -6.84
N VAL A 110 2.68 14.09 -6.68
CA VAL A 110 3.32 13.50 -5.49
C VAL A 110 2.74 14.07 -4.20
N GLY A 111 2.50 15.38 -4.18
CA GLY A 111 1.93 16.02 -2.99
C GLY A 111 0.58 15.46 -2.60
N GLU A 112 -0.25 15.08 -3.58
CA GLU A 112 -1.55 14.50 -3.30
C GLU A 112 -1.43 13.08 -2.75
N ILE A 113 -0.48 12.32 -3.28
CA ILE A 113 -0.23 10.97 -2.80
C ILE A 113 0.23 11.02 -1.33
N LEU A 114 1.18 11.90 -1.04
CA LEU A 114 1.68 12.04 0.31
C LEU A 114 0.60 12.55 1.27
N ALA A 115 -0.24 13.45 0.80
CA ALA A 115 -1.34 13.96 1.62
C ALA A 115 -2.33 12.86 1.95
N ALA A 116 -2.61 11.97 0.99
CA ALA A 116 -3.51 10.86 1.23
C ALA A 116 -2.97 9.94 2.32
N ILE A 117 -1.67 9.63 2.26
CA ILE A 117 -1.04 8.77 3.26
C ILE A 117 -1.03 9.47 4.62
N ARG A 118 -0.70 10.75 4.65
CA ARG A 118 -0.69 11.51 5.90
C ARG A 118 -2.07 11.56 6.54
N GLY A 119 -3.12 11.50 5.73
CA GLY A 119 -4.49 11.52 6.23
C GLY A 119 -4.93 10.23 6.88
N PHE A 120 -4.15 9.16 6.81
CA PHE A 120 -4.46 7.93 7.51
C PHE A 120 -4.09 8.15 8.98
N GLY A 121 -5.08 8.11 9.85
CA GLY A 121 -4.96 8.58 11.23
C GLY A 121 -3.77 8.11 12.00
N ASP A 122 -3.37 6.86 11.80
CA ASP A 122 -2.28 6.29 12.58
C ASP A 122 -0.92 6.86 12.24
N LEU A 123 -0.80 7.64 11.21
CA LEU A 123 0.47 8.21 10.81
C LEU A 123 0.64 9.65 11.25
N GLU A 124 -0.40 10.25 11.81
CA GLU A 124 -0.34 11.65 12.19
C GLU A 124 -0.03 11.88 13.62
N ASP A 125 -0.05 10.89 14.43
CA ASP A 125 0.01 11.09 15.80
C ASP A 125 1.19 10.78 16.41
N ASP A 126 1.51 11.42 17.28
CA ASP A 126 2.47 11.22 18.09
C ASP A 126 3.38 11.37 18.41
#